data_ef318b0ecaced50be608216d43405fb0
#
_entry.id   ef318b0ecaced50be608216d43405fb0
#
_cell.length_a   1.000
_cell.length_b   1.000
_cell.length_c   1.000
_cell.angle_alpha   90.00
_cell.angle_beta   90.00
_cell.angle_gamma   90.00
#
_symmetry.space_group_name_H-M   'P 1'
#
loop_
_entity.id
_entity.type
_entity.pdbx_description
1 polymer ?
#
loop_
_entity_poly.entity_id
_entity_poly.type
_entity_poly.pdbx_seq_one_letter_code
_entity_poly.pdbx_strand_id
1 'polypeptide(L)'
;DLVLLASEVEDLDYNPDNLAQGVILEAKTDNKRGNTVTIILKDGKLKKGDLIVTPTASGKIKILENFLGKQVAELLPSSPAVILGFEDLPQVGEEFTAGKLTEAELKKVTKIVSRKLESSDTKNKKTQTIKVILKADSAGSLEALRDLLKKIPIKENQTLDMISQSVGDITDGDVKDAVATGAMILGFRVWPNKAAENLARAQKVTIVTDEIIYKLVEGIEKAFLEMGTSKFS
;
A
#
# COMPACT_ATOMS: atom_id res chain seq x y z
N ASP A 1 17.52 -10.57 32.08
CA ASP A 1 17.56 -9.77 33.32
C ASP A 1 18.09 -8.36 33.09
N LEU A 2 19.17 -8.13 32.35
CA LEU A 2 19.67 -6.78 32.01
C LEU A 2 18.67 -5.95 31.23
N VAL A 3 17.86 -6.55 30.35
CA VAL A 3 16.82 -5.87 29.56
C VAL A 3 15.66 -5.39 30.44
N LEU A 4 15.28 -6.21 31.43
CA LEU A 4 14.26 -5.82 32.41
C LEU A 4 14.78 -4.68 33.32
N LEU A 5 16.03 -4.77 33.76
CA LEU A 5 16.65 -3.73 34.57
C LEU A 5 16.79 -2.40 33.80
N ALA A 6 17.12 -2.47 32.51
CA ALA A 6 17.19 -1.29 31.64
C ALA A 6 15.79 -0.68 31.40
N SER A 7 14.75 -1.51 31.29
CA SER A 7 13.37 -1.02 31.09
C SER A 7 12.75 -0.43 32.37
N GLU A 8 13.24 -0.83 33.59
CA GLU A 8 12.81 -0.25 34.85
C GLU A 8 13.43 1.15 35.10
N VAL A 9 14.52 1.48 34.42
CA VAL A 9 15.19 2.80 34.51
C VAL A 9 14.55 3.85 33.60
N GLU A 10 13.87 3.40 32.57
CA GLU A 10 13.10 4.26 31.66
C GLU A 10 11.67 4.44 32.20
N ASP A 11 11.36 5.62 32.72
CA ASP A 11 9.99 6.03 33.09
C ASP A 11 9.17 6.16 31.82
N LEU A 12 8.58 5.04 31.38
CA LEU A 12 7.70 4.99 30.20
C LEU A 12 6.28 5.41 30.59
N ASP A 13 6.07 6.70 30.68
CA ASP A 13 4.75 7.29 30.94
C ASP A 13 3.97 7.48 29.66
N TYR A 14 2.65 7.31 29.74
CA TYR A 14 1.71 7.74 28.70
C TYR A 14 0.61 8.59 29.34
N ASN A 15 0.05 9.52 28.58
CA ASN A 15 -1.07 10.33 29.04
C ASN A 15 -2.37 9.87 28.36
N PRO A 16 -3.32 9.24 29.11
CA PRO A 16 -4.57 8.76 28.54
C PRO A 16 -5.49 9.86 28.05
N ASP A 17 -5.25 11.11 28.40
CA ASP A 17 -6.04 12.28 27.98
C ASP A 17 -5.50 12.94 26.70
N ASN A 18 -4.30 12.53 26.26
CA ASN A 18 -3.76 12.96 24.99
C ASN A 18 -4.54 12.35 23.81
N LEU A 19 -4.42 13.00 22.65
CA LEU A 19 -4.82 12.35 21.40
C LEU A 19 -4.01 11.07 21.20
N ALA A 20 -4.68 10.03 20.74
CA ALA A 20 -4.01 8.77 20.44
C ALA A 20 -2.99 8.98 19.32
N GLN A 21 -1.75 8.56 19.55
CA GLN A 21 -0.65 8.64 18.60
C GLN A 21 0.03 7.29 18.46
N GLY A 22 0.48 6.98 17.26
CA GLY A 22 1.14 5.71 16.98
C GLY A 22 1.66 5.63 15.56
N VAL A 23 1.98 4.42 15.13
CA VAL A 23 2.59 4.15 13.81
C VAL A 23 1.84 3.05 13.09
N ILE A 24 1.73 3.19 11.77
CA ILE A 24 1.19 2.18 10.86
C ILE A 24 2.25 1.10 10.62
N LEU A 25 1.93 -0.15 10.96
CA LEU A 25 2.81 -1.30 10.75
C LEU A 25 2.53 -2.04 9.45
N GLU A 26 1.25 -2.15 9.08
CA GLU A 26 0.79 -2.81 7.86
C GLU A 26 -0.50 -2.18 7.37
N ALA A 27 -0.67 -2.10 6.06
CA ALA A 27 -1.92 -1.67 5.44
C ALA A 27 -2.24 -2.57 4.24
N LYS A 28 -3.43 -3.16 4.24
CA LYS A 28 -3.88 -4.08 3.19
C LYS A 28 -5.37 -3.96 2.94
N THR A 29 -5.79 -4.32 1.73
CA THR A 29 -7.20 -4.45 1.40
C THR A 29 -7.61 -5.93 1.47
N ASP A 30 -8.58 -6.22 2.31
CA ASP A 30 -9.21 -7.55 2.42
C ASP A 30 -10.52 -7.54 1.64
N ASN A 31 -10.76 -8.56 0.81
CA ASN A 31 -11.95 -8.65 -0.06
C ASN A 31 -13.28 -8.74 0.72
N LYS A 32 -13.24 -9.17 1.98
CA LYS A 32 -14.42 -9.31 2.85
C LYS A 32 -14.57 -8.17 3.84
N ARG A 33 -13.43 -7.63 4.30
CA ARG A 33 -13.36 -6.67 5.42
C ARG A 33 -13.05 -5.24 4.96
N GLY A 34 -12.56 -5.07 3.72
CA GLY A 34 -12.11 -3.78 3.19
C GLY A 34 -10.72 -3.39 3.71
N ASN A 35 -10.46 -2.09 3.77
CA ASN A 35 -9.16 -1.58 4.21
C ASN A 35 -8.90 -1.94 5.67
N THR A 36 -7.88 -2.77 5.87
CA THR A 36 -7.45 -3.30 7.16
C THR A 36 -6.05 -2.78 7.45
N VAL A 37 -5.86 -2.13 8.58
CA VAL A 37 -4.61 -1.46 8.95
C VAL A 37 -4.15 -1.96 10.32
N THR A 38 -2.92 -2.45 10.40
CA THR A 38 -2.28 -2.85 11.66
C THR A 38 -1.47 -1.67 12.19
N ILE A 39 -1.68 -1.33 13.45
CA ILE A 39 -1.02 -0.22 14.12
C ILE A 39 -0.33 -0.65 15.41
N ILE A 40 0.55 0.21 15.91
CA ILE A 40 0.98 0.19 17.30
C ILE A 40 0.72 1.56 17.92
N LEU A 41 0.01 1.57 19.06
CA LEU A 41 -0.29 2.79 19.79
C LEU A 41 0.90 3.14 20.70
N LYS A 42 1.37 4.39 20.63
CA LYS A 42 2.50 4.90 21.43
C LYS A 42 2.04 5.74 22.63
N ASP A 43 1.02 6.58 22.43
CA ASP A 43 0.51 7.48 23.48
C ASP A 43 -1.00 7.69 23.33
N GLY A 44 -1.64 8.17 24.38
CA GLY A 44 -3.07 8.43 24.42
C GLY A 44 -3.91 7.15 24.53
N LYS A 45 -5.16 7.25 24.11
CA LYS A 45 -6.16 6.18 24.15
C LYS A 45 -6.92 6.15 22.84
N LEU A 46 -6.98 5.01 22.18
CA LEU A 46 -7.71 4.84 20.94
C LEU A 46 -9.06 4.17 21.18
N LYS A 47 -10.14 4.73 20.65
CA LYS A 47 -11.49 4.22 20.84
C LYS A 47 -12.19 3.94 19.52
N LYS A 48 -13.09 2.98 19.53
CA LYS A 48 -14.03 2.79 18.43
C LYS A 48 -14.87 4.06 18.24
N GLY A 49 -14.94 4.54 16.99
CA GLY A 49 -15.65 5.76 16.63
C GLY A 49 -14.77 7.01 16.52
N ASP A 50 -13.52 6.96 16.99
CA ASP A 50 -12.58 8.05 16.83
C ASP A 50 -12.25 8.30 15.35
N LEU A 51 -11.95 9.54 15.02
CA LEU A 51 -11.33 9.89 13.75
C LEU A 51 -9.85 9.59 13.83
N ILE A 52 -9.31 9.00 12.78
CA ILE A 52 -7.89 8.70 12.64
C ILE A 52 -7.35 9.34 11.36
N VAL A 53 -6.18 9.95 11.45
CA VAL A 53 -5.56 10.70 10.37
C VAL A 53 -4.08 10.36 10.30
N THR A 54 -3.61 10.12 9.09
CA THR A 54 -2.20 10.01 8.72
C THR A 54 -1.87 11.06 7.66
N PRO A 55 -0.61 11.26 7.28
CA PRO A 55 -0.24 12.14 6.17
C PRO A 55 -0.93 11.80 4.84
N THR A 56 -1.23 10.53 4.56
CA THR A 56 -1.77 10.09 3.27
C THR A 56 -3.21 9.60 3.31
N ALA A 57 -3.77 9.30 4.48
CA ALA A 57 -5.10 8.74 4.61
C ALA A 57 -5.83 9.22 5.86
N SER A 58 -7.15 9.14 5.84
CA SER A 58 -8.00 9.42 6.98
C SER A 58 -9.17 8.44 7.05
N GLY A 59 -9.84 8.41 8.20
CA GLY A 59 -11.02 7.58 8.34
C GLY A 59 -11.63 7.66 9.73
N LYS A 60 -12.71 6.90 9.92
CA LYS A 60 -13.36 6.73 11.21
C LYS A 60 -13.26 5.27 11.64
N ILE A 61 -12.76 5.02 12.85
CA ILE A 61 -12.58 3.67 13.37
C ILE A 61 -13.93 2.98 13.55
N LYS A 62 -14.23 2.04 12.65
CA LYS A 62 -15.46 1.24 12.66
C LYS A 62 -15.28 -0.01 13.51
N ILE A 63 -14.13 -0.65 13.40
CA ILE A 63 -13.74 -1.85 14.14
C ILE A 63 -12.34 -1.65 14.68
N LEU A 64 -12.15 -2.00 15.95
CA LEU A 64 -10.87 -2.02 16.64
C LEU A 64 -10.68 -3.42 17.23
N GLU A 65 -9.63 -4.12 16.81
CA GLU A 65 -9.31 -5.47 17.26
C GLU A 65 -7.92 -5.49 17.92
N ASN A 66 -7.81 -6.17 19.04
CA ASN A 66 -6.53 -6.39 19.68
C ASN A 66 -5.71 -7.47 18.94
N PHE A 67 -4.47 -7.72 19.39
CA PHE A 67 -3.56 -8.72 18.82
C PHE A 67 -4.10 -10.17 18.85
N LEU A 68 -5.12 -10.45 19.68
CA LEU A 68 -5.82 -11.74 19.71
C LEU A 68 -6.98 -11.83 18.71
N GLY A 69 -7.20 -10.79 17.88
CA GLY A 69 -8.33 -10.73 16.94
C GLY A 69 -9.68 -10.48 17.60
N LYS A 70 -9.72 -10.10 18.88
CA LYS A 70 -10.97 -9.78 19.60
C LYS A 70 -11.27 -8.30 19.47
N GLN A 71 -12.54 -8.00 19.16
CA GLN A 71 -13.00 -6.61 19.14
C GLN A 71 -12.96 -6.01 20.53
N VAL A 72 -12.40 -4.81 20.63
CA VAL A 72 -12.29 -4.04 21.86
C VAL A 72 -12.91 -2.66 21.68
N ALA A 73 -13.39 -2.07 22.80
CA ALA A 73 -13.95 -0.72 22.77
C ALA A 73 -12.86 0.36 22.78
N GLU A 74 -11.76 0.06 23.46
CA GLU A 74 -10.59 0.95 23.58
C GLU A 74 -9.29 0.16 23.58
N LEU A 75 -8.20 0.83 23.21
CA LEU A 75 -6.84 0.32 23.17
C LEU A 75 -5.93 1.26 23.95
N LEU A 76 -5.03 0.68 24.74
CA LEU A 76 -3.98 1.37 25.47
C LEU A 76 -2.63 1.29 24.73
N PRO A 77 -1.66 2.16 25.05
CA PRO A 77 -0.33 2.14 24.45
C PRO A 77 0.39 0.80 24.56
N SER A 78 1.42 0.63 23.73
CA SER A 78 2.25 -0.57 23.59
C SER A 78 1.51 -1.82 23.12
N SER A 79 0.25 -1.69 22.68
CA SER A 79 -0.53 -2.80 22.16
C SER A 79 -0.66 -2.69 20.65
N PRO A 80 -0.29 -3.74 19.88
CA PRO A 80 -0.65 -3.80 18.48
C PRO A 80 -2.14 -4.05 18.32
N ALA A 81 -2.72 -3.42 17.31
CA ALA A 81 -4.14 -3.55 17.00
C ALA A 81 -4.41 -3.50 15.50
N VAL A 82 -5.54 -4.07 15.13
CA VAL A 82 -6.05 -4.00 13.76
C VAL A 82 -7.24 -3.04 13.73
N ILE A 83 -7.19 -2.10 12.81
CA ILE A 83 -8.22 -1.07 12.61
C ILE A 83 -8.87 -1.27 11.26
N LEU A 84 -10.21 -1.15 11.22
CA LEU A 84 -10.98 -1.02 9.99
C LEU A 84 -11.72 0.31 10.02
N GLY A 85 -11.68 1.03 8.89
CA GLY A 85 -12.43 2.28 8.77
C GLY A 85 -11.69 3.41 8.05
N PHE A 86 -10.46 3.19 7.63
CA PHE A 86 -9.79 4.09 6.71
C PHE A 86 -10.51 4.13 5.35
N GLU A 87 -10.64 5.32 4.78
CA GLU A 87 -11.20 5.52 3.43
C GLU A 87 -10.19 5.07 2.38
N ASP A 88 -8.95 5.55 2.50
CA ASP A 88 -7.81 5.15 1.70
C ASP A 88 -6.79 4.39 2.55
N LEU A 89 -5.90 3.62 1.92
CA LEU A 89 -4.83 2.93 2.64
C LEU A 89 -3.72 3.90 3.01
N PRO A 90 -3.34 4.00 4.31
CA PRO A 90 -2.16 4.74 4.72
C PRO A 90 -0.88 4.03 4.28
N GLN A 91 0.24 4.77 4.24
CA GLN A 91 1.55 4.18 4.00
C GLN A 91 2.10 3.54 5.28
N VAL A 92 2.85 2.44 5.11
CA VAL A 92 3.54 1.78 6.22
C VAL A 92 4.65 2.69 6.74
N GLY A 93 4.77 2.78 8.07
CA GLY A 93 5.71 3.66 8.75
C GLY A 93 5.20 5.08 9.01
N GLU A 94 4.03 5.45 8.48
CA GLU A 94 3.41 6.73 8.82
C GLU A 94 2.98 6.79 10.29
N GLU A 95 3.14 7.96 10.88
CA GLU A 95 2.55 8.27 12.18
C GLU A 95 1.09 8.65 12.00
N PHE A 96 0.25 8.22 12.92
CA PHE A 96 -1.15 8.61 12.96
C PHE A 96 -1.47 9.40 14.23
N THR A 97 -2.50 10.24 14.11
CA THR A 97 -3.15 10.87 15.26
C THR A 97 -4.64 10.52 15.22
N ALA A 98 -5.22 10.16 16.37
CA ALA A 98 -6.63 9.82 16.45
C ALA A 98 -7.29 10.37 17.72
N GLY A 99 -8.61 10.51 17.64
CA GLY A 99 -9.45 11.03 18.73
C GLY A 99 -10.59 11.89 18.24
N LYS A 100 -11.07 12.78 19.11
CA LYS A 100 -12.07 13.80 18.74
C LYS A 100 -11.36 14.98 18.08
N LEU A 101 -10.96 14.80 16.83
CA LEU A 101 -10.28 15.84 16.05
C LEU A 101 -11.28 16.88 15.59
N THR A 102 -10.89 18.16 15.68
CA THR A 102 -11.65 19.28 15.13
C THR A 102 -11.40 19.40 13.62
N GLU A 103 -12.36 20.01 12.88
CA GLU A 103 -12.18 20.25 11.43
C GLU A 103 -10.93 21.08 11.09
N ALA A 104 -10.44 21.91 12.01
CA ALA A 104 -9.24 22.69 11.83
C ALA A 104 -7.96 21.82 11.90
N GLU A 105 -7.95 20.79 12.73
CA GLU A 105 -6.86 19.82 12.84
C GLU A 105 -6.83 18.89 11.63
N LEU A 106 -8.00 18.46 11.15
CA LEU A 106 -8.14 17.72 9.89
C LEU A 106 -7.56 18.51 8.70
N LYS A 107 -7.85 19.79 8.59
CA LYS A 107 -7.33 20.66 7.50
C LYS A 107 -5.82 20.90 7.57
N LYS A 108 -5.21 20.90 8.75
CA LYS A 108 -3.75 21.04 8.90
C LYS A 108 -3.01 19.80 8.39
N VAL A 109 -3.52 18.62 8.66
CA VAL A 109 -2.92 17.35 8.21
C VAL A 109 -3.10 17.18 6.70
N THR A 110 -4.28 17.50 6.15
CA THR A 110 -4.56 17.39 4.71
C THR A 110 -3.72 18.37 3.86
N LYS A 111 -3.31 19.52 4.40
CA LYS A 111 -2.43 20.48 3.69
C LYS A 111 -0.98 20.00 3.50
N ILE A 112 -0.52 19.04 4.29
CA ILE A 112 0.83 18.45 4.16
C ILE A 112 0.84 17.46 2.98
N VAL A 113 -0.30 16.83 2.70
CA VAL A 113 -0.48 15.82 1.65
C VAL A 113 -0.38 16.41 0.24
N SER A 114 -0.91 17.63 0.04
CA SER A 114 -0.97 18.27 -1.30
C SER A 114 0.40 18.70 -1.86
N ARG A 115 1.48 18.64 -1.09
CA ARG A 115 2.81 19.11 -1.51
C ARG A 115 3.76 18.01 -2.03
N LYS A 116 3.37 16.73 -2.02
CA LYS A 116 4.27 15.62 -2.39
C LYS A 116 3.91 14.88 -3.68
N LEU A 117 2.93 15.38 -4.44
CA LEU A 117 2.56 14.85 -5.75
C LEU A 117 3.07 15.79 -6.87
N GLU A 118 4.34 16.12 -6.85
CA GLU A 118 4.98 16.66 -8.05
C GLU A 118 5.69 15.52 -8.79
N SER A 119 5.06 15.14 -9.88
CA SER A 119 5.54 14.28 -10.92
C SER A 119 6.90 14.76 -11.46
N SER A 120 7.88 13.90 -11.43
CA SER A 120 9.10 14.10 -12.20
C SER A 120 8.85 13.83 -13.68
N ASP A 121 8.50 14.88 -14.41
CA ASP A 121 8.60 14.92 -15.86
C ASP A 121 10.06 14.83 -16.28
N THR A 122 10.47 13.71 -16.77
CA THR A 122 11.70 13.61 -17.57
C THR A 122 11.33 13.39 -19.03
N LYS A 123 11.38 14.47 -19.79
CA LYS A 123 11.26 14.47 -21.26
C LYS A 123 12.52 13.95 -21.92
N ASN A 124 12.29 13.16 -22.97
CA ASN A 124 13.08 12.96 -24.20
C ASN A 124 14.29 12.02 -24.18
N LYS A 125 14.00 10.79 -24.66
CA LYS A 125 14.76 10.13 -25.77
C LYS A 125 13.84 9.06 -26.33
N LYS A 126 13.97 8.70 -27.62
CA LYS A 126 13.23 7.60 -28.28
C LYS A 126 13.59 6.26 -27.62
N THR A 127 13.08 6.04 -26.41
CA THR A 127 13.22 4.83 -25.63
C THR A 127 11.89 4.09 -25.69
N GLN A 128 11.94 2.79 -25.87
CA GLN A 128 10.76 1.94 -25.81
C GLN A 128 10.27 1.93 -24.35
N THR A 129 9.15 2.59 -24.08
CA THR A 129 8.59 2.65 -22.73
C THR A 129 7.75 1.40 -22.49
N ILE A 130 8.12 0.63 -21.47
CA ILE A 130 7.35 -0.49 -20.97
C ILE A 130 6.47 0.05 -19.86
N LYS A 131 5.14 -0.01 -20.06
CA LYS A 131 4.17 0.49 -19.10
C LYS A 131 3.67 -0.65 -18.23
N VAL A 132 3.60 -0.42 -16.93
CA VAL A 132 3.18 -1.43 -15.96
C VAL A 132 2.14 -0.89 -14.98
N ILE A 133 1.21 -1.75 -14.61
CA ILE A 133 0.25 -1.56 -13.50
C ILE A 133 0.67 -2.53 -12.41
N LEU A 134 0.89 -2.05 -11.20
CA LEU A 134 1.33 -2.85 -10.06
C LEU A 134 0.17 -3.17 -9.13
N LYS A 135 0.05 -4.44 -8.75
CA LYS A 135 -0.91 -4.91 -7.76
C LYS A 135 -0.19 -5.77 -6.71
N ALA A 136 -0.54 -5.62 -5.44
CA ALA A 136 0.01 -6.42 -4.36
C ALA A 136 -1.02 -6.66 -3.24
N ASP A 137 -0.76 -7.64 -2.37
CA ASP A 137 -1.61 -7.98 -1.24
C ASP A 137 -1.58 -6.93 -0.13
N SER A 138 -0.48 -6.17 -0.03
CA SER A 138 -0.28 -5.16 1.00
C SER A 138 0.54 -3.97 0.51
N ALA A 139 0.49 -2.86 1.23
CA ALA A 139 1.27 -1.67 0.91
C ALA A 139 2.78 -1.93 0.98
N GLY A 140 3.26 -2.71 1.96
CA GLY A 140 4.67 -3.09 2.06
C GLY A 140 5.14 -3.99 0.90
N SER A 141 4.29 -4.93 0.47
CA SER A 141 4.54 -5.76 -0.70
C SER A 141 4.62 -4.94 -1.99
N LEU A 142 3.74 -3.94 -2.13
CA LEU A 142 3.71 -3.02 -3.26
C LEU A 142 4.98 -2.17 -3.33
N GLU A 143 5.45 -1.67 -2.18
CA GLU A 143 6.69 -0.92 -2.08
C GLU A 143 7.90 -1.78 -2.44
N ALA A 144 7.99 -3.00 -1.90
CA ALA A 144 9.05 -3.95 -2.22
C ALA A 144 9.08 -4.28 -3.73
N LEU A 145 7.92 -4.51 -4.34
CA LEU A 145 7.83 -4.76 -5.79
C LEU A 145 8.30 -3.55 -6.60
N ARG A 146 7.86 -2.34 -6.23
CA ARG A 146 8.28 -1.10 -6.87
C ARG A 146 9.79 -0.91 -6.82
N ASP A 147 10.41 -1.15 -5.67
CA ASP A 147 11.85 -0.95 -5.48
C ASP A 147 12.69 -2.01 -6.20
N LEU A 148 12.16 -3.22 -6.32
CA LEU A 148 12.78 -4.26 -7.16
C LEU A 148 12.71 -3.90 -8.64
N LEU A 149 11.57 -3.44 -9.13
CA LEU A 149 11.41 -3.04 -10.53
C LEU A 149 12.38 -1.93 -10.95
N LYS A 150 12.70 -1.00 -10.04
CA LYS A 150 13.72 0.04 -10.29
C LYS A 150 15.13 -0.53 -10.43
N LYS A 151 15.40 -1.71 -9.90
CA LYS A 151 16.71 -2.38 -9.91
C LYS A 151 16.88 -3.38 -11.05
N ILE A 152 15.79 -3.75 -11.72
CA ILE A 152 15.87 -4.65 -12.88
C ILE A 152 16.69 -3.97 -13.99
N PRO A 153 17.75 -4.63 -14.50
CA PRO A 153 18.53 -4.09 -15.60
C PRO A 153 17.67 -4.04 -16.88
N ILE A 154 17.22 -2.85 -17.21
CA ILE A 154 16.51 -2.59 -18.46
C ILE A 154 17.54 -2.28 -19.54
N LYS A 155 17.32 -2.73 -20.80
CA LYS A 155 18.21 -2.44 -21.93
C LYS A 155 18.35 -0.92 -22.11
N GLU A 156 19.51 -0.46 -22.56
CA GLU A 156 19.82 0.99 -22.69
C GLU A 156 18.78 1.80 -23.46
N ASN A 157 17.95 1.15 -24.28
CA ASN A 157 16.90 1.77 -25.08
C ASN A 157 15.46 1.55 -24.52
N GLN A 158 15.34 1.09 -23.29
CA GLN A 158 14.04 0.84 -22.65
C GLN A 158 13.91 1.67 -21.39
N THR A 159 12.68 2.08 -21.09
CA THR A 159 12.30 2.75 -19.83
C THR A 159 11.06 2.06 -19.25
N LEU A 160 11.01 1.96 -17.93
CA LEU A 160 9.86 1.44 -17.22
C LEU A 160 9.01 2.62 -16.73
N ASP A 161 7.72 2.60 -17.05
CA ASP A 161 6.76 3.61 -16.61
C ASP A 161 5.65 2.93 -15.80
N MET A 162 5.54 3.32 -14.53
CA MET A 162 4.51 2.81 -13.63
C MET A 162 3.25 3.65 -13.75
N ILE A 163 2.27 3.16 -14.51
CA ILE A 163 1.00 3.86 -14.79
C ILE A 163 0.14 3.99 -13.54
N SER A 164 0.00 2.89 -12.80
CA SER A 164 -0.73 2.88 -11.53
C SER A 164 -0.20 1.81 -10.59
N GLN A 165 -0.49 1.99 -9.31
CA GLN A 165 -0.14 1.04 -8.27
C GLN A 165 -1.25 1.01 -7.22
N SER A 166 -1.71 -0.18 -6.86
CA SER A 166 -2.77 -0.34 -5.86
C SER A 166 -2.70 -1.68 -5.13
N VAL A 167 -3.28 -1.72 -3.96
CA VAL A 167 -3.38 -2.91 -3.11
C VAL A 167 -4.69 -3.63 -3.40
N GLY A 168 -4.66 -4.95 -3.40
CA GLY A 168 -5.80 -5.83 -3.63
C GLY A 168 -5.71 -6.64 -4.92
N ASP A 169 -6.70 -7.50 -5.15
CA ASP A 169 -6.77 -8.37 -6.33
C ASP A 169 -6.87 -7.59 -7.65
N ILE A 170 -6.45 -8.26 -8.73
CA ILE A 170 -6.56 -7.70 -10.07
C ILE A 170 -8.01 -7.77 -10.54
N THR A 171 -8.57 -6.61 -10.89
CA THR A 171 -9.97 -6.43 -11.30
C THR A 171 -10.10 -6.19 -12.82
N ASP A 172 -11.33 -6.26 -13.32
CA ASP A 172 -11.63 -5.88 -14.72
C ASP A 172 -11.37 -4.40 -14.99
N GLY A 173 -11.42 -3.54 -13.95
CA GLY A 173 -11.03 -2.14 -14.04
C GLY A 173 -9.53 -2.00 -14.35
N ASP A 174 -8.67 -2.71 -13.63
CA ASP A 174 -7.23 -2.72 -13.88
C ASP A 174 -6.90 -3.21 -15.30
N VAL A 175 -7.64 -4.20 -15.81
CA VAL A 175 -7.47 -4.69 -17.18
C VAL A 175 -7.90 -3.65 -18.21
N LYS A 176 -8.98 -2.91 -17.97
CA LYS A 176 -9.43 -1.80 -18.87
C LYS A 176 -8.37 -0.69 -18.91
N ASP A 177 -7.80 -0.35 -17.78
CA ASP A 177 -6.70 0.63 -17.69
C ASP A 177 -5.45 0.14 -18.42
N ALA A 178 -5.13 -1.15 -18.31
CA ALA A 178 -4.05 -1.78 -19.05
C ALA A 178 -4.28 -1.72 -20.58
N VAL A 179 -5.48 -1.99 -21.05
CA VAL A 179 -5.86 -1.87 -22.48
C VAL A 179 -5.71 -0.43 -22.94
N ALA A 180 -6.23 0.54 -22.18
CA ALA A 180 -6.21 1.96 -22.54
C ALA A 180 -4.78 2.52 -22.63
N THR A 181 -3.89 2.06 -21.77
CA THR A 181 -2.50 2.55 -21.66
C THR A 181 -1.50 1.71 -22.44
N GLY A 182 -1.85 0.50 -22.83
CA GLY A 182 -0.93 -0.51 -23.39
C GLY A 182 0.03 -1.06 -22.33
N ALA A 183 -0.38 -1.07 -21.07
CA ALA A 183 0.41 -1.58 -19.96
C ALA A 183 0.24 -3.10 -19.78
N MET A 184 1.22 -3.73 -19.13
CA MET A 184 1.08 -5.05 -18.54
C MET A 184 0.71 -4.95 -17.06
N ILE A 185 0.12 -5.99 -16.50
CA ILE A 185 -0.25 -6.02 -15.09
C ILE A 185 0.70 -6.97 -14.36
N LEU A 186 1.28 -6.49 -13.26
CA LEU A 186 2.18 -7.26 -12.40
C LEU A 186 1.52 -7.43 -11.02
N GLY A 187 1.25 -8.66 -10.63
CA GLY A 187 0.59 -9.00 -9.38
C GLY A 187 1.52 -9.77 -8.44
N PHE A 188 1.80 -9.22 -7.26
CA PHE A 188 2.55 -9.92 -6.22
C PHE A 188 1.60 -10.40 -5.13
N ARG A 189 1.47 -11.73 -4.98
CA ARG A 189 0.56 -12.43 -4.04
C ARG A 189 -0.92 -12.07 -4.23
N VAL A 190 -1.28 -11.64 -5.43
CA VAL A 190 -2.64 -11.34 -5.85
C VAL A 190 -2.91 -11.93 -7.22
N TRP A 191 -4.16 -12.24 -7.49
CA TRP A 191 -4.58 -12.92 -8.73
C TRP A 191 -5.74 -12.18 -9.39
N PRO A 192 -5.90 -12.34 -10.72
CA PRO A 192 -7.06 -11.80 -11.40
C PRO A 192 -8.33 -12.53 -10.96
N ASN A 193 -9.41 -11.80 -10.73
CA ASN A 193 -10.72 -12.39 -10.61
C ASN A 193 -11.18 -12.93 -11.97
N LYS A 194 -12.23 -13.76 -11.99
CA LYS A 194 -12.74 -14.40 -13.23
C LYS A 194 -13.09 -13.40 -14.34
N ALA A 195 -13.62 -12.23 -13.99
CA ALA A 195 -13.97 -11.19 -14.96
C ALA A 195 -12.70 -10.57 -15.57
N ALA A 196 -11.69 -10.26 -14.74
CA ALA A 196 -10.40 -9.75 -15.17
C ALA A 196 -9.67 -10.77 -16.07
N GLU A 197 -9.65 -12.05 -15.67
CA GLU A 197 -9.00 -13.11 -16.45
C GLU A 197 -9.60 -13.24 -17.87
N ASN A 198 -10.94 -13.28 -17.94
CA ASN A 198 -11.65 -13.37 -19.23
C ASN A 198 -11.39 -12.14 -20.11
N LEU A 199 -11.43 -10.95 -19.53
CA LEU A 199 -11.19 -9.70 -20.24
C LEU A 199 -9.73 -9.60 -20.71
N ALA A 200 -8.77 -9.93 -19.87
CA ALA A 200 -7.35 -9.92 -20.22
C ALA A 200 -7.05 -10.87 -21.38
N ARG A 201 -7.64 -12.08 -21.35
CA ARG A 201 -7.51 -13.05 -22.45
C ARG A 201 -8.11 -12.52 -23.76
N ALA A 202 -9.31 -11.92 -23.71
CA ALA A 202 -9.97 -11.35 -24.87
C ALA A 202 -9.21 -10.15 -25.47
N GLN A 203 -8.63 -9.31 -24.61
CA GLN A 203 -7.91 -8.09 -25.00
C GLN A 203 -6.41 -8.30 -25.16
N LYS A 204 -5.90 -9.53 -24.95
CA LYS A 204 -4.47 -9.88 -25.01
C LYS A 204 -3.60 -9.03 -24.07
N VAL A 205 -4.11 -8.71 -22.88
CA VAL A 205 -3.35 -8.04 -21.84
C VAL A 205 -2.47 -9.06 -21.13
N THR A 206 -1.18 -8.78 -21.02
CA THR A 206 -0.22 -9.60 -20.28
C THR A 206 -0.41 -9.38 -18.78
N ILE A 207 -0.70 -10.45 -18.05
CA ILE A 207 -0.75 -10.45 -16.59
C ILE A 207 0.32 -11.42 -16.10
N VAL A 208 1.22 -10.95 -15.23
CA VAL A 208 2.25 -11.76 -14.57
C VAL A 208 1.99 -11.74 -13.09
N THR A 209 1.75 -12.90 -12.48
CA THR A 209 1.48 -13.03 -11.05
C THR A 209 2.32 -14.14 -10.43
N ASP A 210 2.85 -13.90 -9.25
CA ASP A 210 3.52 -14.93 -8.44
C ASP A 210 3.45 -14.55 -6.95
N GLU A 211 3.55 -15.53 -6.06
CA GLU A 211 3.67 -15.33 -4.61
C GLU A 211 5.12 -15.24 -4.14
N ILE A 212 6.06 -15.61 -5.00
CA ILE A 212 7.50 -15.54 -4.76
C ILE A 212 8.07 -14.41 -5.60
N ILE A 213 8.59 -13.37 -4.96
CA ILE A 213 9.00 -12.12 -5.61
C ILE A 213 10.10 -12.34 -6.68
N TYR A 214 11.02 -13.26 -6.44
CA TYR A 214 12.08 -13.58 -7.43
C TYR A 214 11.54 -14.27 -8.68
N LYS A 215 10.55 -15.15 -8.54
CA LYS A 215 9.86 -15.77 -9.68
C LYS A 215 9.04 -14.76 -10.48
N LEU A 216 8.45 -13.80 -9.77
CA LEU A 216 7.76 -12.68 -10.42
C LEU A 216 8.72 -11.85 -11.28
N VAL A 217 9.92 -11.55 -10.75
CA VAL A 217 10.98 -10.85 -11.51
C VAL A 217 11.39 -11.62 -12.75
N GLU A 218 11.65 -12.93 -12.66
CA GLU A 218 11.95 -13.78 -13.81
C GLU A 218 10.82 -13.78 -14.86
N GLY A 219 9.56 -13.78 -14.41
CA GLY A 219 8.39 -13.68 -15.28
C GLY A 219 8.32 -12.33 -16.01
N ILE A 220 8.67 -11.26 -15.31
CA ILE A 220 8.72 -9.90 -15.86
C ILE A 220 9.83 -9.80 -16.92
N GLU A 221 11.02 -10.31 -16.63
CA GLU A 221 12.15 -10.31 -17.58
C GLU A 221 11.80 -11.07 -18.89
N LYS A 222 11.14 -12.23 -18.78
CA LYS A 222 10.63 -12.97 -19.94
C LYS A 222 9.63 -12.16 -20.74
N ALA A 223 8.63 -11.55 -20.07
CA ALA A 223 7.64 -10.73 -20.74
C ALA A 223 8.24 -9.51 -21.43
N PHE A 224 9.29 -8.90 -20.85
CA PHE A 224 10.02 -7.79 -21.48
C PHE A 224 10.80 -8.23 -22.72
N LEU A 225 11.37 -9.43 -22.71
CA LEU A 225 12.05 -9.99 -23.87
C LEU A 225 11.06 -10.26 -25.03
N GLU A 226 9.91 -10.83 -24.72
CA GLU A 226 8.87 -11.13 -25.72
C GLU A 226 8.25 -9.87 -26.34
N MET A 227 8.01 -8.83 -25.55
CA MET A 227 7.55 -7.53 -26.02
C MET A 227 8.58 -6.83 -26.93
N GLY A 228 9.88 -7.06 -26.69
CA GLY A 228 10.98 -6.51 -27.52
C GLY A 228 11.16 -7.20 -28.87
N THR A 229 10.69 -8.44 -29.02
CA THR A 229 10.86 -9.23 -30.25
C THR A 229 9.65 -9.13 -31.21
N SER A 230 8.46 -8.78 -30.73
CA SER A 230 7.24 -8.76 -31.54
C SER A 230 7.06 -7.54 -32.46
N LYS A 231 8.03 -6.62 -32.56
CA LYS A 231 7.99 -5.46 -33.47
C LYS A 231 8.86 -5.57 -34.72
N PHE A 232 9.36 -6.79 -35.04
CA PHE A 232 10.09 -7.06 -36.26
C PHE A 232 9.44 -8.19 -37.10
N SER A 233 8.16 -8.10 -37.35
CA SER A 233 7.47 -8.91 -38.37
C SER A 233 6.51 -8.04 -39.16
#